data_55341a2f691a5156d9bdb4af25e49b64
#
_entry.id   55341a2f691a5156d9bdb4af25e49b64
#
_cell.length_a   1.000
_cell.length_b   1.000
_cell.length_c   1.000
_cell.angle_alpha   90.00
_cell.angle_beta   90.00
_cell.angle_gamma   90.00
#
_symmetry.space_group_name_H-M   'P 1'
#
loop_
_entity.id
_entity.type
_entity.pdbx_description
1 polymer ?
#
loop_
_entity_poly.entity_id
_entity_poly.type
_entity_poly.pdbx_seq_one_letter_code
_entity_poly.pdbx_strand_id
1 'polypeptide(L)'
;MMQKIQKFGGAMFTPVLLFAFSGIMVGITTVLTSEVIVGSIAEATTTWYKVWWTVKEGALTIFRQIPLLFVVSLPIGLAKKQQARACMEALLLYLTFNYFIAAILANWGTALGVDYSVEAGNGTGLALVASIKTLDTNMVGALVVAGSCFVCAIGFFVMLALAVVFCFVWPIIQTGMKSLQGFFMESGPIGVWVFSFCERILIPTGLHHFVYMPFAYESIAVDGGFKAAWALNLSEYAASSKSLATLFPAGRFALFGHSKVFAAPGISLAFYATAKKNKKKEVMGLMLPVALTAVLCGITEPIEFTFLFAAPFLWPIHAVLAATLATIEYFVVGISGEFSSGLINWLALDWIPMAKNHMGQILAQIAVGLIFTALWFLIFSFCIKKFDLKTPGREDDEEEAKLMSKKDYKAAKAAEEDTS
;
A
#
# COMPACT_ATOMS: atom_id res chain seq x y z
N MET A 1 23.57 3.65 -2.34
CA MET A 1 22.28 3.85 -3.05
C MET A 1 21.12 3.17 -2.31
N MET A 2 21.20 1.88 -2.03
CA MET A 2 20.20 1.08 -1.29
C MET A 2 19.74 1.72 0.04
N GLN A 3 20.65 2.26 0.84
CA GLN A 3 20.34 2.90 2.12
C GLN A 3 19.46 4.15 1.99
N LYS A 4 19.61 4.93 0.91
CA LYS A 4 18.77 6.11 0.66
C LYS A 4 17.35 5.70 0.29
N ILE A 5 17.21 4.68 -0.58
CA ILE A 5 15.90 4.12 -1.00
C ILE A 5 15.16 3.54 0.21
N GLN A 6 15.87 2.79 1.05
CA GLN A 6 15.27 2.20 2.25
C GLN A 6 14.87 3.23 3.32
N LYS A 7 15.62 4.35 3.45
CA LYS A 7 15.22 5.47 4.30
C LYS A 7 13.95 6.14 3.79
N PHE A 8 13.87 6.29 2.47
CA PHE A 8 12.69 6.83 1.82
C PHE A 8 11.47 5.94 2.07
N GLY A 9 11.57 4.62 1.85
CA GLY A 9 10.49 3.68 2.18
C GLY A 9 10.07 3.74 3.65
N GLY A 10 11.03 3.83 4.59
CA GLY A 10 10.72 4.01 6.02
C GLY A 10 10.01 5.33 6.35
N ALA A 11 10.31 6.42 5.62
CA ALA A 11 9.64 7.70 5.81
C ALA A 11 8.18 7.67 5.33
N MET A 12 7.86 6.82 4.34
CA MET A 12 6.50 6.64 3.82
C MET A 12 5.58 5.87 4.77
N PHE A 13 6.12 5.24 5.80
CA PHE A 13 5.33 4.45 6.75
C PHE A 13 4.41 5.33 7.63
N THR A 14 4.84 6.54 7.98
CA THR A 14 4.06 7.45 8.85
C THR A 14 2.68 7.79 8.27
N PRO A 15 2.54 8.26 7.01
CA PRO A 15 1.21 8.48 6.44
C PRO A 15 0.39 7.20 6.30
N VAL A 16 1.02 6.05 6.05
CA VAL A 16 0.31 4.77 5.92
C VAL A 16 -0.42 4.38 7.21
N LEU A 17 0.14 4.67 8.38
CA LEU A 17 -0.54 4.43 9.65
C LEU A 17 -1.83 5.25 9.81
N LEU A 18 -1.87 6.47 9.28
CA LEU A 18 -3.06 7.32 9.31
C LEU A 18 -4.20 6.74 8.45
N PHE A 19 -3.87 6.04 7.36
CA PHE A 19 -4.88 5.35 6.54
C PHE A 19 -5.60 4.24 7.29
N ALA A 20 -4.89 3.49 8.14
CA ALA A 20 -5.51 2.44 8.94
C ALA A 20 -6.59 3.00 9.86
N PHE A 21 -6.30 4.10 10.58
CA PHE A 21 -7.30 4.77 11.42
C PHE A 21 -8.49 5.30 10.60
N SER A 22 -8.22 6.03 9.52
CA SER A 22 -9.27 6.56 8.64
C SER A 22 -10.11 5.43 8.04
N GLY A 23 -9.48 4.35 7.58
CA GLY A 23 -10.16 3.17 7.04
C GLY A 23 -11.11 2.54 8.06
N ILE A 24 -10.66 2.34 9.30
CA ILE A 24 -11.52 1.82 10.39
C ILE A 24 -12.72 2.73 10.61
N MET A 25 -12.51 4.05 10.70
CA MET A 25 -13.59 5.01 10.90
C MET A 25 -14.58 5.04 9.73
N VAL A 26 -14.09 5.00 8.49
CA VAL A 26 -14.95 4.91 7.30
C VAL A 26 -15.73 3.59 7.29
N GLY A 27 -15.10 2.47 7.63
CA GLY A 27 -15.77 1.17 7.72
C GLY A 27 -16.90 1.17 8.75
N ILE A 28 -16.62 1.61 9.99
CA ILE A 28 -17.62 1.71 11.06
C ILE A 28 -18.77 2.63 10.65
N THR A 29 -18.48 3.82 10.16
CA THR A 29 -19.52 4.78 9.77
C THR A 29 -20.33 4.30 8.57
N THR A 30 -19.73 3.55 7.65
CA THR A 30 -20.46 2.94 6.53
C THR A 30 -21.44 1.88 7.00
N VAL A 31 -21.05 1.03 7.94
CA VAL A 31 -21.98 0.07 8.57
C VAL A 31 -23.14 0.80 9.23
N LEU A 32 -22.86 1.85 10.01
CA LEU A 32 -23.87 2.62 10.77
C LEU A 32 -24.77 3.51 9.90
N THR A 33 -24.36 3.83 8.69
CA THR A 33 -25.18 4.58 7.69
C THR A 33 -25.83 3.70 6.64
N SER A 34 -25.66 2.38 6.72
CA SER A 34 -26.23 1.44 5.74
C SER A 34 -27.64 0.98 6.18
N GLU A 35 -28.66 1.38 5.45
CA GLU A 35 -30.03 0.88 5.67
C GLU A 35 -30.14 -0.64 5.55
N VAL A 36 -29.29 -1.23 4.69
CA VAL A 36 -29.22 -2.68 4.48
C VAL A 36 -28.78 -3.43 5.74
N ILE A 37 -27.96 -2.78 6.60
CA ILE A 37 -27.38 -3.41 7.80
C ILE A 37 -28.15 -2.99 9.05
N VAL A 38 -28.42 -1.70 9.21
CA VAL A 38 -28.98 -1.12 10.44
C VAL A 38 -30.50 -0.85 10.35
N GLY A 39 -31.07 -1.00 9.15
CA GLY A 39 -32.51 -0.77 8.91
C GLY A 39 -32.88 0.71 8.79
N SER A 40 -34.16 1.02 8.98
CA SER A 40 -34.75 2.35 8.74
C SER A 40 -34.16 3.48 9.61
N ILE A 41 -33.48 3.18 10.71
CA ILE A 41 -32.78 4.19 11.49
C ILE A 41 -31.65 4.87 10.69
N ALA A 42 -31.11 4.19 9.67
CA ALA A 42 -30.07 4.71 8.77
C ALA A 42 -30.64 5.42 7.52
N GLU A 43 -31.93 5.70 7.44
CA GLU A 43 -32.49 6.55 6.39
C GLU A 43 -31.85 7.93 6.40
N ALA A 44 -31.57 8.50 5.22
CA ALA A 44 -30.85 9.76 5.05
C ALA A 44 -31.52 10.97 5.75
N THR A 45 -32.82 10.89 6.02
CA THR A 45 -33.59 11.91 6.74
C THR A 45 -33.36 11.93 8.24
N THR A 46 -32.91 10.80 8.82
CA THR A 46 -32.78 10.62 10.25
C THR A 46 -31.60 11.38 10.86
N THR A 47 -31.71 11.73 12.13
CA THR A 47 -30.59 12.34 12.88
C THR A 47 -29.43 11.35 13.02
N TRP A 48 -29.73 10.05 13.18
CA TRP A 48 -28.72 8.99 13.21
C TRP A 48 -27.84 9.02 11.98
N TYR A 49 -28.43 8.96 10.78
CA TYR A 49 -27.68 9.02 9.50
C TYR A 49 -26.83 10.29 9.42
N LYS A 50 -27.42 11.47 9.68
CA LYS A 50 -26.72 12.76 9.60
C LYS A 50 -25.50 12.83 10.51
N VAL A 51 -25.59 12.32 11.73
CA VAL A 51 -24.46 12.27 12.67
C VAL A 51 -23.35 11.38 12.13
N TRP A 52 -23.67 10.14 11.76
CA TRP A 52 -22.67 9.21 11.29
C TRP A 52 -22.10 9.55 9.91
N TRP A 53 -22.92 10.14 9.05
CA TRP A 53 -22.45 10.71 7.79
C TRP A 53 -21.45 11.87 8.03
N THR A 54 -21.69 12.74 8.98
CA THR A 54 -20.75 13.82 9.35
C THR A 54 -19.42 13.25 9.86
N VAL A 55 -19.45 12.19 10.68
CA VAL A 55 -18.23 11.50 11.13
C VAL A 55 -17.50 10.84 9.95
N LYS A 56 -18.24 10.22 9.01
CA LYS A 56 -17.69 9.63 7.79
C LYS A 56 -16.97 10.66 6.93
N GLU A 57 -17.58 11.82 6.71
CA GLU A 57 -16.96 12.92 5.93
C GLU A 57 -15.65 13.41 6.55
N GLY A 58 -15.61 13.52 7.88
CA GLY A 58 -14.37 13.82 8.61
C GLY A 58 -13.32 12.72 8.46
N ALA A 59 -13.71 11.45 8.53
CA ALA A 59 -12.81 10.32 8.36
C ALA A 59 -12.23 10.23 6.94
N LEU A 60 -12.97 10.62 5.91
CA LEU A 60 -12.52 10.63 4.52
C LEU A 60 -11.47 11.72 4.21
N THR A 61 -11.23 12.67 5.11
CA THR A 61 -10.24 13.75 4.92
C THR A 61 -8.86 13.20 4.57
N ILE A 62 -8.42 12.11 5.22
CA ILE A 62 -7.11 11.51 4.98
C ILE A 62 -7.01 11.01 3.54
N PHE A 63 -8.04 10.34 3.03
CA PHE A 63 -8.06 9.84 1.65
C PHE A 63 -8.12 10.97 0.60
N ARG A 64 -8.80 12.07 0.93
CA ARG A 64 -8.91 13.24 0.02
C ARG A 64 -7.64 14.10 0.01
N GLN A 65 -6.80 14.03 1.06
CA GLN A 65 -5.61 14.88 1.22
C GLN A 65 -4.29 14.07 1.23
N ILE A 66 -4.28 12.91 0.56
CA ILE A 66 -3.12 12.02 0.48
C ILE A 66 -1.83 12.76 0.09
N PRO A 67 -1.78 13.58 -0.99
CA PRO A 67 -0.55 14.24 -1.40
C PRO A 67 0.01 15.18 -0.31
N LEU A 68 -0.85 15.94 0.35
CA LEU A 68 -0.44 16.85 1.44
C LEU A 68 0.13 16.10 2.63
N LEU A 69 -0.47 14.94 2.98
CA LEU A 69 0.03 14.10 4.07
C LEU A 69 1.44 13.58 3.77
N PHE A 70 1.69 13.15 2.54
CA PHE A 70 3.03 12.68 2.14
C PHE A 70 4.05 13.80 2.11
N VAL A 71 3.71 14.99 1.62
CA VAL A 71 4.59 16.16 1.61
C VAL A 71 5.07 16.52 3.02
N VAL A 72 4.15 16.53 3.99
CA VAL A 72 4.47 16.89 5.37
C VAL A 72 5.20 15.78 6.10
N SER A 73 4.85 14.51 5.87
CA SER A 73 5.40 13.37 6.62
C SER A 73 6.78 12.92 6.14
N LEU A 74 7.09 13.05 4.85
CA LEU A 74 8.38 12.61 4.30
C LEU A 74 9.59 13.29 4.97
N PRO A 75 9.61 14.62 5.18
CA PRO A 75 10.72 15.27 5.84
C PRO A 75 10.96 14.79 7.27
N ILE A 76 9.91 14.29 7.98
CA ILE A 76 10.06 13.71 9.32
C ILE A 76 11.03 12.51 9.27
N GLY A 77 10.89 11.65 8.26
CA GLY A 77 11.76 10.48 8.11
C GLY A 77 13.09 10.75 7.41
N LEU A 78 13.17 11.78 6.57
CA LEU A 78 14.35 12.06 5.74
C LEU A 78 15.29 13.09 6.36
N ALA A 79 14.77 14.12 7.03
CA ALA A 79 15.59 15.19 7.61
C ALA A 79 16.36 14.68 8.83
N LYS A 80 17.65 15.01 8.88
CA LYS A 80 18.54 14.66 10.01
C LYS A 80 18.41 15.63 11.18
N LYS A 81 18.06 16.89 10.89
CA LYS A 81 17.92 17.99 11.87
C LYS A 81 16.74 18.88 11.45
N GLN A 82 16.16 19.60 12.41
CA GLN A 82 15.08 20.58 12.17
C GLN A 82 13.89 20.04 11.36
N GLN A 83 13.42 18.85 11.71
CA GLN A 83 12.34 18.13 11.00
C GLN A 83 11.08 18.98 10.83
N ALA A 84 10.65 19.70 11.89
CA ALA A 84 9.47 20.58 11.84
C ALA A 84 9.61 21.68 10.78
N ARG A 85 10.78 22.32 10.71
CA ARG A 85 11.07 23.34 9.69
C ARG A 85 11.05 22.72 8.29
N ALA A 86 11.66 21.55 8.09
CA ALA A 86 11.65 20.85 6.82
C ALA A 86 10.24 20.48 6.37
N CYS A 87 9.33 20.11 7.30
CA CYS A 87 7.93 19.86 6.98
C CYS A 87 7.21 21.12 6.48
N MET A 88 7.41 22.27 7.15
CA MET A 88 6.82 23.54 6.73
C MET A 88 7.36 24.01 5.37
N GLU A 89 8.66 23.87 5.15
CA GLU A 89 9.30 24.19 3.87
C GLU A 89 8.78 23.31 2.75
N ALA A 90 8.63 22.00 2.98
CA ALA A 90 8.08 21.07 2.01
C ALA A 90 6.62 21.41 1.64
N LEU A 91 5.79 21.71 2.62
CA LEU A 91 4.41 22.12 2.39
C LEU A 91 4.34 23.40 1.56
N LEU A 92 5.10 24.43 1.94
CA LEU A 92 5.15 25.70 1.21
C LEU A 92 5.61 25.50 -0.23
N LEU A 93 6.68 24.74 -0.44
CA LEU A 93 7.22 24.48 -1.78
C LEU A 93 6.23 23.66 -2.63
N TYR A 94 5.50 22.74 -2.04
CA TYR A 94 4.48 21.97 -2.75
C TYR A 94 3.30 22.84 -3.20
N LEU A 95 2.83 23.72 -2.34
CA LEU A 95 1.80 24.69 -2.72
C LEU A 95 2.31 25.64 -3.82
N THR A 96 3.52 26.15 -3.68
CA THR A 96 4.17 27.02 -4.68
C THR A 96 4.30 26.32 -6.03
N PHE A 97 4.74 25.06 -6.05
CA PHE A 97 4.81 24.22 -7.25
C PHE A 97 3.44 24.12 -7.95
N ASN A 98 2.37 23.82 -7.21
CA ASN A 98 1.03 23.71 -7.76
C ASN A 98 0.48 25.05 -8.25
N TYR A 99 0.78 26.16 -7.57
CA TYR A 99 0.44 27.51 -8.05
C TYR A 99 1.16 27.85 -9.36
N PHE A 100 2.41 27.47 -9.52
CA PHE A 100 3.12 27.65 -10.78
C PHE A 100 2.50 26.85 -11.91
N ILE A 101 2.19 25.56 -11.68
CA ILE A 101 1.49 24.75 -12.67
C ILE A 101 0.15 25.38 -13.04
N ALA A 102 -0.66 25.79 -12.07
CA ALA A 102 -1.94 26.45 -12.30
C ALA A 102 -1.80 27.71 -13.17
N ALA A 103 -0.83 28.56 -12.86
CA ALA A 103 -0.58 29.79 -13.62
C ALA A 103 -0.07 29.49 -15.05
N ILE A 104 0.80 28.49 -15.22
CA ILE A 104 1.28 28.06 -16.54
C ILE A 104 0.11 27.50 -17.36
N LEU A 105 -0.71 26.63 -16.81
CA LEU A 105 -1.83 26.04 -17.53
C LEU A 105 -2.94 27.04 -17.86
N ALA A 106 -3.19 28.01 -16.98
CA ALA A 106 -4.16 29.08 -17.25
C ALA A 106 -3.77 29.94 -18.48
N ASN A 107 -2.45 30.09 -18.73
CA ASN A 107 -1.96 30.91 -19.84
C ASN A 107 -1.59 30.09 -21.10
N TRP A 108 -1.09 28.88 -20.94
CA TRP A 108 -0.54 28.08 -22.03
C TRP A 108 -1.08 26.64 -22.08
N GLY A 109 -2.12 26.29 -21.32
CA GLY A 109 -2.65 24.92 -21.21
C GLY A 109 -2.95 24.30 -22.58
N THR A 110 -3.64 25.03 -23.46
CA THR A 110 -3.99 24.56 -24.81
C THR A 110 -2.74 24.21 -25.64
N ALA A 111 -1.69 25.04 -25.56
CA ALA A 111 -0.43 24.80 -26.27
C ALA A 111 0.32 23.58 -25.70
N LEU A 112 0.06 23.22 -24.46
CA LEU A 112 0.63 22.05 -23.75
C LEU A 112 -0.24 20.80 -23.89
N GLY A 113 -1.36 20.87 -24.65
CA GLY A 113 -2.29 19.75 -24.84
C GLY A 113 -3.19 19.48 -23.61
N VAL A 114 -3.31 20.44 -22.69
CA VAL A 114 -4.15 20.34 -21.49
C VAL A 114 -5.31 21.33 -21.59
N ASP A 115 -6.53 20.82 -21.59
CA ASP A 115 -7.72 21.66 -21.52
C ASP A 115 -7.96 22.13 -20.07
N TYR A 116 -7.51 23.35 -19.77
CA TYR A 116 -7.66 23.94 -18.45
C TYR A 116 -9.05 24.57 -18.22
N SER A 117 -9.95 24.56 -19.21
CA SER A 117 -11.31 25.08 -19.06
C SER A 117 -12.22 24.10 -18.30
N VAL A 118 -11.97 22.79 -18.42
CA VAL A 118 -12.75 21.74 -17.75
C VAL A 118 -12.58 21.78 -16.23
N GLU A 119 -13.59 21.37 -15.49
CA GLU A 119 -13.49 21.24 -14.04
C GLU A 119 -12.48 20.15 -13.67
N ALA A 120 -11.75 20.39 -12.56
CA ALA A 120 -10.84 19.40 -12.02
C ALA A 120 -11.64 18.18 -11.51
N GLY A 121 -11.27 17.00 -11.95
CA GLY A 121 -11.96 15.77 -11.59
C GLY A 121 -11.58 14.60 -12.48
N ASN A 122 -12.31 13.53 -12.29
CA ASN A 122 -12.05 12.22 -12.85
C ASN A 122 -11.82 12.23 -14.37
N GLY A 123 -10.68 11.71 -14.78
CA GLY A 123 -10.33 11.53 -16.19
C GLY A 123 -9.84 12.78 -16.92
N THR A 124 -9.93 13.97 -16.31
CA THR A 124 -9.50 15.24 -16.94
C THR A 124 -7.99 15.46 -16.90
N GLY A 125 -7.27 14.74 -16.03
CA GLY A 125 -5.85 14.96 -15.75
C GLY A 125 -5.58 16.17 -14.86
N LEU A 126 -6.65 16.81 -14.33
CA LEU A 126 -6.60 17.94 -13.43
C LEU A 126 -7.15 17.56 -12.05
N ALA A 127 -6.55 18.09 -10.98
CA ALA A 127 -6.97 17.89 -9.61
C ALA A 127 -7.05 19.22 -8.84
N LEU A 128 -7.74 19.20 -7.69
CA LEU A 128 -7.75 20.29 -6.73
C LEU A 128 -6.79 19.97 -5.58
N VAL A 129 -5.72 20.74 -5.45
CA VAL A 129 -4.79 20.66 -4.33
C VAL A 129 -4.94 21.92 -3.50
N ALA A 130 -5.45 21.81 -2.27
CA ALA A 130 -5.74 22.97 -1.40
C ALA A 130 -6.52 24.08 -2.15
N SER A 131 -7.55 23.70 -2.90
CA SER A 131 -8.36 24.58 -3.76
C SER A 131 -7.64 25.16 -4.99
N ILE A 132 -6.41 24.75 -5.28
CA ILE A 132 -5.67 25.15 -6.48
C ILE A 132 -5.99 24.10 -7.57
N LYS A 133 -6.53 24.53 -8.69
CA LYS A 133 -6.69 23.68 -9.88
C LYS A 133 -5.34 23.50 -10.56
N THR A 134 -4.86 22.28 -10.63
CA THR A 134 -3.51 21.92 -11.09
C THR A 134 -3.51 20.60 -11.84
N LEU A 135 -2.36 20.18 -12.39
CA LEU A 135 -2.22 18.81 -12.91
C LEU A 135 -2.43 17.80 -11.78
N ASP A 136 -3.12 16.72 -12.09
CA ASP A 136 -3.25 15.59 -11.18
C ASP A 136 -1.91 14.82 -11.10
N THR A 137 -0.94 15.42 -10.44
CA THR A 137 0.36 14.79 -10.14
C THR A 137 0.30 13.94 -8.88
N ASN A 138 -0.81 14.07 -8.14
CA ASN A 138 -1.13 13.34 -6.92
C ASN A 138 0.09 13.11 -6.03
N MET A 139 0.36 11.88 -5.62
CA MET A 139 1.44 11.54 -4.70
C MET A 139 2.83 11.68 -5.33
N VAL A 140 3.00 11.44 -6.63
CA VAL A 140 4.31 11.55 -7.29
C VAL A 140 4.83 12.98 -7.25
N GLY A 141 3.98 13.97 -7.57
CA GLY A 141 4.34 15.39 -7.43
C GLY A 141 4.72 15.73 -5.99
N ALA A 142 3.98 15.23 -5.01
CA ALA A 142 4.27 15.39 -3.60
C ALA A 142 5.63 14.81 -3.19
N LEU A 143 5.96 13.59 -3.66
CA LEU A 143 7.23 12.91 -3.38
C LEU A 143 8.43 13.64 -3.99
N VAL A 144 8.30 14.11 -5.24
CA VAL A 144 9.37 14.83 -5.95
C VAL A 144 9.65 16.15 -5.24
N VAL A 145 8.62 16.92 -4.89
CA VAL A 145 8.79 18.20 -4.20
C VAL A 145 9.37 17.99 -2.80
N ALA A 146 8.82 17.06 -2.00
CA ALA A 146 9.32 16.80 -0.65
C ALA A 146 10.76 16.27 -0.64
N GLY A 147 11.17 15.52 -1.67
CA GLY A 147 12.54 15.04 -1.85
C GLY A 147 13.51 16.14 -2.29
N SER A 148 12.98 17.25 -2.84
CA SER A 148 13.76 18.38 -3.38
C SER A 148 13.86 19.57 -2.43
N CYS A 149 13.50 19.43 -1.14
CA CYS A 149 13.54 20.51 -0.16
C CYS A 149 14.96 21.02 0.07
N PHE A 150 15.20 22.25 -0.40
CA PHE A 150 16.40 23.05 -0.20
C PHE A 150 16.03 24.38 0.47
N VAL A 151 17.04 25.20 0.80
CA VAL A 151 16.85 26.53 1.40
C VAL A 151 15.82 27.35 0.59
N CYS A 152 14.84 27.95 1.26
CA CYS A 152 13.63 28.56 0.69
C CYS A 152 13.82 29.42 -0.58
N ALA A 153 14.86 30.26 -0.63
CA ALA A 153 15.09 31.13 -1.79
C ALA A 153 15.49 30.36 -3.06
N ILE A 154 16.35 29.38 -2.93
CA ILE A 154 16.73 28.47 -4.03
C ILE A 154 15.55 27.56 -4.38
N GLY A 155 14.83 27.08 -3.36
CA GLY A 155 13.65 26.22 -3.51
C GLY A 155 12.58 26.85 -4.40
N PHE A 156 12.33 28.14 -4.29
CA PHE A 156 11.36 28.85 -5.13
C PHE A 156 11.68 28.71 -6.64
N PHE A 157 12.93 28.99 -7.03
CA PHE A 157 13.34 28.86 -8.44
C PHE A 157 13.41 27.40 -8.89
N VAL A 158 13.78 26.48 -8.00
CA VAL A 158 13.73 25.04 -8.27
C VAL A 158 12.29 24.58 -8.51
N MET A 159 11.32 25.06 -7.72
CA MET A 159 9.90 24.73 -7.93
C MET A 159 9.35 25.30 -9.24
N LEU A 160 9.77 26.52 -9.64
CA LEU A 160 9.41 27.06 -10.94
C LEU A 160 9.97 26.19 -12.08
N ALA A 161 11.25 25.81 -12.02
CA ALA A 161 11.84 24.92 -13.02
C ALA A 161 11.17 23.55 -13.06
N LEU A 162 10.89 22.95 -11.91
CA LEU A 162 10.15 21.68 -11.81
C LEU A 162 8.72 21.81 -12.35
N ALA A 163 8.01 22.89 -12.05
CA ALA A 163 6.67 23.12 -12.57
C ALA A 163 6.67 23.17 -14.11
N VAL A 164 7.61 23.89 -14.70
CA VAL A 164 7.79 23.90 -16.16
C VAL A 164 8.06 22.50 -16.70
N VAL A 165 9.01 21.77 -16.13
CA VAL A 165 9.33 20.39 -16.53
C VAL A 165 8.11 19.49 -16.41
N PHE A 166 7.36 19.57 -15.31
CA PHE A 166 6.17 18.74 -15.10
C PHE A 166 5.05 19.06 -16.08
N CYS A 167 4.84 20.31 -16.47
CA CYS A 167 3.87 20.69 -17.49
C CYS A 167 4.13 20.01 -18.85
N PHE A 168 5.39 19.74 -19.20
CA PHE A 168 5.74 19.01 -20.42
C PHE A 168 5.83 17.51 -20.23
N VAL A 169 6.44 17.05 -19.16
CA VAL A 169 6.77 15.63 -18.96
C VAL A 169 5.59 14.86 -18.38
N TRP A 170 4.81 15.47 -17.47
CA TRP A 170 3.75 14.77 -16.77
C TRP A 170 2.61 14.27 -17.66
N PRO A 171 2.11 15.03 -18.63
CA PRO A 171 1.10 14.50 -19.59
C PRO A 171 1.60 13.26 -20.36
N ILE A 172 2.90 13.22 -20.70
CA ILE A 172 3.51 12.05 -21.37
C ILE A 172 3.53 10.86 -20.40
N ILE A 173 3.93 11.08 -19.15
CA ILE A 173 3.92 10.06 -18.10
C ILE A 173 2.50 9.55 -17.88
N GLN A 174 1.51 10.44 -17.73
CA GLN A 174 0.10 10.05 -17.59
C GLN A 174 -0.40 9.18 -18.75
N THR A 175 -0.03 9.53 -19.99
CA THR A 175 -0.36 8.73 -21.16
C THR A 175 0.30 7.36 -21.12
N GLY A 176 1.58 7.29 -20.75
CA GLY A 176 2.30 6.02 -20.55
C GLY A 176 1.70 5.17 -19.43
N MET A 177 1.30 5.79 -18.32
CA MET A 177 0.63 5.12 -17.20
C MET A 177 -0.76 4.59 -17.62
N LYS A 178 -1.52 5.36 -18.40
CA LYS A 178 -2.81 4.90 -18.98
C LYS A 178 -2.62 3.71 -19.91
N SER A 179 -1.55 3.71 -20.72
CA SER A 179 -1.21 2.58 -21.59
C SER A 179 -0.82 1.33 -20.79
N LEU A 180 -0.04 1.51 -19.71
CA LEU A 180 0.32 0.43 -18.79
C LEU A 180 -0.93 -0.08 -18.04
N GLN A 181 -1.83 0.79 -17.65
CA GLN A 181 -3.15 0.43 -17.10
C GLN A 181 -3.93 -0.44 -18.07
N GLY A 182 -4.03 -0.03 -19.35
CA GLY A 182 -4.68 -0.83 -20.39
C GLY A 182 -4.07 -2.23 -20.47
N PHE A 183 -2.74 -2.34 -20.50
CA PHE A 183 -2.05 -3.63 -20.48
C PHE A 183 -2.44 -4.48 -19.26
N PHE A 184 -2.37 -3.97 -18.04
CA PHE A 184 -2.72 -4.74 -16.84
C PHE A 184 -4.21 -5.07 -16.77
N MET A 185 -5.09 -4.17 -17.23
CA MET A 185 -6.53 -4.39 -17.25
C MET A 185 -6.95 -5.43 -18.30
N GLU A 186 -6.31 -5.43 -19.47
CA GLU A 186 -6.62 -6.31 -20.59
C GLU A 186 -5.90 -7.66 -20.52
N SER A 187 -4.73 -7.73 -19.86
CA SER A 187 -3.94 -8.97 -19.73
C SER A 187 -4.56 -10.02 -18.77
N GLY A 188 -5.70 -9.71 -18.17
CA GLY A 188 -6.44 -10.65 -17.34
C GLY A 188 -5.60 -11.23 -16.18
N PRO A 189 -5.58 -12.58 -16.02
CA PRO A 189 -4.87 -13.23 -14.91
C PRO A 189 -3.36 -12.95 -14.92
N ILE A 190 -2.75 -12.83 -16.09
CA ILE A 190 -1.30 -12.59 -16.23
C ILE A 190 -0.95 -11.21 -15.69
N GLY A 191 -1.76 -10.19 -15.98
CA GLY A 191 -1.54 -8.83 -15.48
C GLY A 191 -1.56 -8.74 -13.97
N VAL A 192 -2.55 -9.37 -13.31
CA VAL A 192 -2.65 -9.42 -11.85
C VAL A 192 -1.50 -10.20 -11.23
N TRP A 193 -1.13 -11.31 -11.85
CA TRP A 193 -0.02 -12.15 -11.38
C TRP A 193 1.31 -11.39 -11.43
N VAL A 194 1.63 -10.78 -12.59
CA VAL A 194 2.87 -10.01 -12.77
C VAL A 194 2.91 -8.81 -11.82
N PHE A 195 1.80 -8.09 -11.67
CA PHE A 195 1.72 -6.96 -10.74
C PHE A 195 2.02 -7.40 -9.29
N SER A 196 1.34 -8.44 -8.81
CA SER A 196 1.52 -8.94 -7.44
C SER A 196 2.90 -9.57 -7.23
N PHE A 197 3.46 -10.22 -8.25
CA PHE A 197 4.84 -10.72 -8.22
C PHE A 197 5.86 -9.58 -8.10
N CYS A 198 5.74 -8.54 -8.93
CA CYS A 198 6.63 -7.37 -8.88
C CYS A 198 6.52 -6.65 -7.54
N GLU A 199 5.33 -6.50 -7.00
CA GLU A 199 5.13 -5.90 -5.69
C GLU A 199 5.91 -6.68 -4.62
N ARG A 200 5.85 -8.01 -4.61
CA ARG A 200 6.55 -8.83 -3.62
C ARG A 200 8.05 -8.95 -3.85
N ILE A 201 8.47 -9.21 -5.08
CA ILE A 201 9.90 -9.45 -5.37
C ILE A 201 10.76 -8.20 -5.15
N LEU A 202 10.18 -7.01 -5.26
CA LEU A 202 10.88 -5.73 -5.12
C LEU A 202 10.92 -5.17 -3.68
N ILE A 203 10.25 -5.80 -2.70
CA ILE A 203 10.27 -5.33 -1.30
C ILE A 203 11.70 -5.18 -0.74
N PRO A 204 12.66 -6.11 -0.96
CA PRO A 204 14.02 -5.97 -0.43
C PRO A 204 14.74 -4.71 -0.90
N THR A 205 14.44 -4.26 -2.10
CA THR A 205 15.02 -3.04 -2.69
C THR A 205 14.30 -1.77 -2.25
N GLY A 206 13.05 -1.89 -1.75
CA GLY A 206 12.15 -0.77 -1.49
C GLY A 206 11.46 -0.21 -2.74
N LEU A 207 11.71 -0.82 -3.92
CA LEU A 207 11.13 -0.35 -5.19
C LEU A 207 9.68 -0.78 -5.37
N HIS A 208 9.15 -1.69 -4.54
CA HIS A 208 7.75 -2.13 -4.58
C HIS A 208 6.77 -0.95 -4.41
N HIS A 209 7.16 0.09 -3.69
CA HIS A 209 6.36 1.32 -3.58
C HIS A 209 6.08 1.96 -4.94
N PHE A 210 7.06 1.96 -5.85
CA PHE A 210 6.87 2.49 -7.20
C PHE A 210 5.93 1.63 -8.06
N VAL A 211 5.74 0.36 -7.70
CA VAL A 211 4.80 -0.54 -8.40
C VAL A 211 3.37 -0.31 -7.94
N TYR A 212 3.09 -0.38 -6.64
CA TYR A 212 1.71 -0.39 -6.16
C TYR A 212 1.14 1.00 -5.87
N MET A 213 1.97 1.99 -5.45
CA MET A 213 1.48 3.31 -5.05
C MET A 213 0.72 4.06 -6.15
N PRO A 214 1.17 4.05 -7.41
CA PRO A 214 0.41 4.68 -8.47
C PRO A 214 -1.01 4.10 -8.61
N PHE A 215 -1.18 2.80 -8.45
CA PHE A 215 -2.50 2.16 -8.47
C PHE A 215 -3.32 2.41 -7.21
N ALA A 216 -2.65 2.53 -6.07
CA ALA A 216 -3.30 2.74 -4.78
C ALA A 216 -3.82 4.16 -4.55
N TYR A 217 -3.12 5.16 -5.10
CA TYR A 217 -3.32 6.56 -4.76
C TYR A 217 -3.47 7.50 -5.96
N GLU A 218 -3.27 7.02 -7.19
CA GLU A 218 -3.38 7.81 -8.41
C GLU A 218 -4.43 7.24 -9.36
N SER A 219 -4.92 8.07 -10.28
CA SER A 219 -5.98 7.72 -11.22
C SER A 219 -5.49 6.83 -12.38
N ILE A 220 -4.76 5.73 -12.06
CA ILE A 220 -4.30 4.77 -13.06
C ILE A 220 -5.34 3.71 -13.36
N ALA A 221 -5.81 2.98 -12.36
CA ALA A 221 -6.79 1.91 -12.52
C ALA A 221 -8.22 2.37 -12.21
N VAL A 222 -8.36 3.37 -11.35
CA VAL A 222 -9.61 4.01 -10.97
C VAL A 222 -9.30 5.40 -10.43
N ASP A 223 -10.21 6.33 -10.60
CA ASP A 223 -10.05 7.71 -10.17
C ASP A 223 -9.75 7.82 -8.67
N GLY A 224 -8.68 8.55 -8.33
CA GLY A 224 -8.19 8.71 -6.96
C GLY A 224 -7.49 7.48 -6.38
N GLY A 225 -7.25 6.45 -7.19
CA GLY A 225 -6.63 5.20 -6.77
C GLY A 225 -7.59 4.24 -6.06
N PHE A 226 -7.25 2.96 -6.02
CA PHE A 226 -8.16 1.93 -5.50
C PHE A 226 -8.53 2.13 -4.03
N LYS A 227 -7.67 2.74 -3.20
CA LYS A 227 -7.96 2.97 -1.77
C LYS A 227 -9.09 3.97 -1.57
N ALA A 228 -8.99 5.14 -2.19
CA ALA A 228 -10.00 6.18 -2.08
C ALA A 228 -11.29 5.77 -2.78
N ALA A 229 -11.19 5.22 -3.99
CA ALA A 229 -12.35 4.78 -4.77
C ALA A 229 -13.17 3.71 -4.05
N TRP A 230 -12.52 2.72 -3.42
CA TRP A 230 -13.22 1.73 -2.61
C TRP A 230 -13.96 2.37 -1.43
N ALA A 231 -13.27 3.18 -0.63
CA ALA A 231 -13.83 3.80 0.57
C ALA A 231 -14.99 4.75 0.26
N LEU A 232 -14.90 5.52 -0.84
CA LEU A 232 -15.95 6.45 -1.27
C LEU A 232 -17.22 5.74 -1.73
N ASN A 233 -17.10 4.57 -2.37
CA ASN A 233 -18.22 3.83 -2.95
C ASN A 233 -18.64 2.62 -2.10
N LEU A 234 -18.12 2.49 -0.88
CA LEU A 234 -18.31 1.33 -0.01
C LEU A 234 -19.78 1.00 0.24
N SER A 235 -20.63 2.00 0.43
CA SER A 235 -22.08 1.83 0.67
C SER A 235 -22.80 1.27 -0.56
N GLU A 236 -22.40 1.71 -1.77
CA GLU A 236 -22.96 1.22 -3.04
C GLU A 236 -22.60 -0.26 -3.25
N TYR A 237 -21.33 -0.61 -3.05
CA TYR A 237 -20.86 -1.98 -3.21
C TYR A 237 -21.51 -2.92 -2.20
N ALA A 238 -21.66 -2.48 -0.95
CA ALA A 238 -22.32 -3.25 0.11
C ALA A 238 -23.81 -3.53 -0.18
N ALA A 239 -24.50 -2.61 -0.86
CA ALA A 239 -25.90 -2.77 -1.24
C ALA A 239 -26.12 -3.69 -2.47
N SER A 240 -25.08 -3.91 -3.29
CA SER A 240 -25.16 -4.70 -4.51
C SER A 240 -25.02 -6.20 -4.24
N SER A 241 -25.63 -7.04 -5.07
CA SER A 241 -25.45 -8.50 -5.07
C SER A 241 -24.57 -9.00 -6.23
N LYS A 242 -24.05 -8.10 -7.08
CA LYS A 242 -23.11 -8.46 -8.15
C LYS A 242 -21.77 -8.87 -7.56
N SER A 243 -21.01 -9.74 -8.26
CA SER A 243 -19.66 -10.10 -7.84
C SER A 243 -18.79 -8.87 -7.58
N LEU A 244 -18.03 -8.88 -6.49
CA LEU A 244 -17.13 -7.77 -6.12
C LEU A 244 -16.10 -7.49 -7.20
N ALA A 245 -15.58 -8.50 -7.88
CA ALA A 245 -14.66 -8.34 -9.01
C ALA A 245 -15.30 -7.59 -10.19
N THR A 246 -16.63 -7.71 -10.37
CA THR A 246 -17.39 -6.97 -11.39
C THR A 246 -17.68 -5.54 -10.93
N LEU A 247 -18.03 -5.35 -9.65
CA LEU A 247 -18.33 -4.05 -9.08
C LEU A 247 -17.11 -3.16 -8.99
N PHE A 248 -15.97 -3.73 -8.61
CA PHE A 248 -14.74 -2.99 -8.41
C PHE A 248 -13.54 -3.67 -9.08
N PRO A 249 -13.42 -3.58 -10.41
CA PRO A 249 -12.31 -4.22 -11.14
C PRO A 249 -10.92 -3.77 -10.72
N ALA A 250 -10.77 -2.54 -10.24
CA ALA A 250 -9.49 -1.98 -9.78
C ALA A 250 -8.95 -2.65 -8.52
N GLY A 251 -9.82 -3.25 -7.70
CA GLY A 251 -9.42 -3.93 -6.47
C GLY A 251 -8.51 -5.14 -6.69
N ARG A 252 -8.44 -5.68 -7.93
CA ARG A 252 -7.45 -6.71 -8.29
C ARG A 252 -6.01 -6.31 -7.97
N PHE A 253 -5.72 -5.01 -7.98
CA PHE A 253 -4.41 -4.45 -7.66
C PHE A 253 -4.20 -4.21 -6.16
N ALA A 254 -5.17 -4.52 -5.31
CA ALA A 254 -5.05 -4.52 -3.85
C ALA A 254 -4.80 -5.93 -3.27
N LEU A 255 -5.02 -6.99 -4.05
CA LEU A 255 -5.01 -8.37 -3.57
C LEU A 255 -3.61 -8.92 -3.20
N PHE A 256 -2.54 -8.20 -3.51
CA PHE A 256 -1.20 -8.53 -2.99
C PHE A 256 -1.17 -8.57 -1.45
N GLY A 257 -2.07 -7.88 -0.77
CA GLY A 257 -2.20 -7.91 0.68
C GLY A 257 -2.65 -9.27 1.24
N HIS A 258 -3.25 -10.16 0.43
CA HIS A 258 -3.62 -11.52 0.87
C HIS A 258 -2.42 -12.29 1.43
N SER A 259 -1.24 -12.16 0.82
CA SER A 259 -0.04 -12.79 1.34
C SER A 259 0.39 -12.25 2.71
N LYS A 260 0.03 -11.02 3.09
CA LYS A 260 0.32 -10.46 4.42
C LYS A 260 -0.41 -11.22 5.53
N VAL A 261 -1.67 -11.58 5.25
CA VAL A 261 -2.55 -12.27 6.20
C VAL A 261 -2.32 -13.79 6.18
N PHE A 262 -2.17 -14.39 5.01
CA PHE A 262 -2.13 -15.86 4.87
C PHE A 262 -0.72 -16.44 4.84
N ALA A 263 0.30 -15.72 4.34
CA ALA A 263 1.65 -16.25 4.31
C ALA A 263 2.34 -16.20 5.69
N ALA A 264 2.16 -15.13 6.45
CA ALA A 264 2.87 -14.93 7.70
C ALA A 264 2.64 -16.07 8.72
N PRO A 265 1.41 -16.57 8.95
CA PRO A 265 1.20 -17.73 9.80
C PRO A 265 1.87 -19.00 9.26
N GLY A 266 1.77 -19.27 7.95
CA GLY A 266 2.36 -20.46 7.33
C GLY A 266 3.88 -20.48 7.45
N ILE A 267 4.54 -19.36 7.17
CA ILE A 267 6.00 -19.19 7.28
C ILE A 267 6.44 -19.31 8.74
N SER A 268 5.74 -18.66 9.67
CA SER A 268 6.07 -18.72 11.12
C SER A 268 5.94 -20.14 11.67
N LEU A 269 4.89 -20.85 11.28
CA LEU A 269 4.72 -22.26 11.64
C LEU A 269 5.82 -23.15 11.04
N ALA A 270 6.30 -22.86 9.82
CA ALA A 270 7.40 -23.59 9.21
C ALA A 270 8.70 -23.41 10.01
N PHE A 271 9.02 -22.19 10.45
CA PHE A 271 10.17 -21.92 11.30
C PHE A 271 10.05 -22.66 12.64
N TYR A 272 8.91 -22.55 13.30
CA TYR A 272 8.67 -23.27 14.56
C TYR A 272 8.79 -24.80 14.40
N ALA A 273 8.20 -25.36 13.36
CA ALA A 273 8.19 -26.82 13.13
C ALA A 273 9.58 -27.37 12.81
N THR A 274 10.44 -26.56 12.14
CA THR A 274 11.79 -26.96 11.72
C THR A 274 12.87 -26.62 12.75
N ALA A 275 12.58 -25.80 13.74
CA ALA A 275 13.52 -25.41 14.80
C ALA A 275 13.99 -26.61 15.66
N LYS A 276 15.22 -26.53 16.21
CA LYS A 276 15.75 -27.49 17.19
C LYS A 276 14.82 -27.54 18.41
N LYS A 277 14.66 -28.73 19.00
CA LYS A 277 13.69 -28.96 20.09
C LYS A 277 13.88 -27.99 21.29
N ASN A 278 15.11 -27.70 21.65
CA ASN A 278 15.49 -26.78 22.74
C ASN A 278 15.21 -25.31 22.41
N LYS A 279 15.21 -24.93 21.14
CA LYS A 279 14.99 -23.54 20.67
C LYS A 279 13.53 -23.22 20.29
N LYS A 280 12.61 -24.19 20.26
CA LYS A 280 11.22 -24.00 19.84
C LYS A 280 10.48 -22.91 20.62
N LYS A 281 10.68 -22.84 21.95
CA LYS A 281 10.01 -21.84 22.79
C LYS A 281 10.48 -20.42 22.45
N GLU A 282 11.76 -20.26 22.18
CA GLU A 282 12.37 -19.01 21.75
C GLU A 282 11.84 -18.57 20.38
N VAL A 283 11.85 -19.49 19.39
CA VAL A 283 11.29 -19.23 18.06
C VAL A 283 9.81 -18.84 18.10
N MET A 284 9.01 -19.48 18.97
CA MET A 284 7.61 -19.08 19.15
C MET A 284 7.50 -17.66 19.70
N GLY A 285 8.33 -17.32 20.69
CA GLY A 285 8.38 -15.96 21.27
C GLY A 285 8.75 -14.89 20.25
N LEU A 286 9.58 -15.23 19.27
CA LEU A 286 9.97 -14.31 18.18
C LEU A 286 8.93 -14.25 17.06
N MET A 287 8.44 -15.40 16.60
CA MET A 287 7.58 -15.49 15.41
C MET A 287 6.12 -15.08 15.67
N LEU A 288 5.59 -15.33 16.87
CA LEU A 288 4.18 -15.02 17.17
C LEU A 288 3.87 -13.52 17.09
N PRO A 289 4.63 -12.60 17.75
CA PRO A 289 4.40 -11.16 17.63
C PRO A 289 4.54 -10.66 16.18
N VAL A 290 5.52 -11.19 15.45
CA VAL A 290 5.78 -10.81 14.06
C VAL A 290 4.66 -11.27 13.14
N ALA A 291 4.16 -12.50 13.31
CA ALA A 291 3.03 -13.01 12.56
C ALA A 291 1.75 -12.21 12.87
N LEU A 292 1.50 -11.90 14.15
CA LEU A 292 0.34 -11.07 14.55
C LEU A 292 0.41 -9.68 13.94
N THR A 293 1.59 -9.05 13.93
CA THR A 293 1.77 -7.74 13.31
C THR A 293 1.51 -7.79 11.80
N ALA A 294 1.98 -8.83 11.12
CA ALA A 294 1.72 -9.03 9.69
C ALA A 294 0.23 -9.25 9.42
N VAL A 295 -0.41 -10.15 10.16
CA VAL A 295 -1.83 -10.48 9.98
C VAL A 295 -2.72 -9.31 10.33
N LEU A 296 -2.54 -8.68 11.48
CA LEU A 296 -3.45 -7.64 11.96
C LEU A 296 -3.25 -6.29 11.24
N CYS A 297 -1.99 -5.88 11.08
CA CYS A 297 -1.65 -4.55 10.55
C CYS A 297 -1.16 -4.56 9.10
N GLY A 298 -0.81 -5.72 8.54
CA GLY A 298 -0.25 -5.83 7.19
C GLY A 298 1.23 -5.43 7.09
N ILE A 299 1.97 -5.42 8.21
CA ILE A 299 3.39 -5.09 8.27
C ILE A 299 4.19 -6.38 8.21
N THR A 300 4.76 -6.70 7.05
CA THR A 300 5.41 -8.00 6.78
C THR A 300 6.93 -7.95 6.81
N GLU A 301 7.53 -6.77 6.80
CA GLU A 301 8.98 -6.59 6.72
C GLU A 301 9.75 -7.38 7.80
N PRO A 302 9.29 -7.47 9.07
CA PRO A 302 10.03 -8.22 10.08
C PRO A 302 10.14 -9.72 9.77
N ILE A 303 9.07 -10.35 9.26
CA ILE A 303 9.11 -11.77 8.89
C ILE A 303 9.82 -11.97 7.56
N GLU A 304 9.57 -11.10 6.60
CA GLU A 304 10.14 -11.19 5.25
C GLU A 304 11.66 -11.03 5.28
N PHE A 305 12.19 -10.05 5.98
CA PHE A 305 13.64 -9.88 6.14
C PHE A 305 14.29 -11.06 6.87
N THR A 306 13.58 -11.69 7.82
CA THR A 306 14.11 -12.85 8.53
C THR A 306 14.49 -13.99 7.58
N PHE A 307 13.62 -14.36 6.63
CA PHE A 307 13.97 -15.42 5.68
C PHE A 307 14.76 -14.92 4.48
N LEU A 308 14.62 -13.65 4.10
CA LEU A 308 15.44 -13.09 3.04
C LEU A 308 16.94 -13.18 3.36
N PHE A 309 17.33 -12.93 4.61
CA PHE A 309 18.74 -13.00 5.00
C PHE A 309 19.19 -14.42 5.30
N ALA A 310 18.35 -15.22 5.95
CA ALA A 310 18.70 -16.61 6.29
C ALA A 310 18.64 -17.55 5.06
N ALA A 311 17.79 -17.26 4.09
CA ALA A 311 17.54 -18.13 2.94
C ALA A 311 16.98 -17.35 1.74
N PRO A 312 17.83 -16.58 1.01
CA PRO A 312 17.37 -15.65 -0.04
C PRO A 312 16.54 -16.30 -1.14
N PHE A 313 16.75 -17.58 -1.44
CA PHE A 313 16.00 -18.27 -2.48
C PHE A 313 14.53 -18.56 -2.09
N LEU A 314 14.16 -18.51 -0.82
CA LEU A 314 12.77 -18.57 -0.39
C LEU A 314 11.98 -17.34 -0.80
N TRP A 315 12.66 -16.23 -1.07
CA TRP A 315 12.05 -14.99 -1.47
C TRP A 315 11.30 -15.07 -2.81
N PRO A 316 11.90 -15.53 -3.92
CA PRO A 316 11.17 -15.75 -5.16
C PRO A 316 10.02 -16.75 -5.00
N ILE A 317 10.17 -17.80 -4.20
CA ILE A 317 9.10 -18.76 -3.91
C ILE A 317 7.92 -18.07 -3.23
N HIS A 318 8.20 -17.23 -2.24
CA HIS A 318 7.18 -16.42 -1.58
C HIS A 318 6.45 -15.49 -2.56
N ALA A 319 7.18 -14.79 -3.43
CA ALA A 319 6.62 -13.88 -4.42
C ALA A 319 5.72 -14.62 -5.44
N VAL A 320 6.12 -15.81 -5.89
CA VAL A 320 5.31 -16.67 -6.79
C VAL A 320 4.03 -17.11 -6.11
N LEU A 321 4.10 -17.60 -4.87
CA LEU A 321 2.91 -18.01 -4.12
C LEU A 321 1.96 -16.84 -3.86
N ALA A 322 2.49 -15.66 -3.51
CA ALA A 322 1.70 -14.45 -3.27
C ALA A 322 0.96 -13.99 -4.54
N ALA A 323 1.66 -13.96 -5.68
CA ALA A 323 1.07 -13.61 -6.98
C ALA A 323 -0.01 -14.61 -7.41
N THR A 324 0.24 -15.89 -7.18
CA THR A 324 -0.71 -16.96 -7.52
C THR A 324 -1.97 -16.87 -6.65
N LEU A 325 -1.81 -16.64 -5.34
CA LEU A 325 -2.94 -16.41 -4.43
C LEU A 325 -3.79 -15.23 -4.90
N ALA A 326 -3.20 -14.06 -5.11
CA ALA A 326 -3.92 -12.87 -5.54
C ALA A 326 -4.70 -13.10 -6.86
N THR A 327 -4.11 -13.83 -7.80
CA THR A 327 -4.74 -14.15 -9.09
C THR A 327 -5.93 -15.08 -8.91
N ILE A 328 -5.80 -16.15 -8.11
CA ILE A 328 -6.91 -17.09 -7.83
C ILE A 328 -8.03 -16.36 -7.09
N GLU A 329 -7.73 -15.55 -6.10
CA GLU A 329 -8.72 -14.80 -5.33
C GLU A 329 -9.57 -13.88 -6.22
N TYR A 330 -8.97 -13.22 -7.20
CA TYR A 330 -9.73 -12.38 -8.11
C TYR A 330 -10.52 -13.16 -9.16
N PHE A 331 -9.87 -14.08 -9.88
CA PHE A 331 -10.47 -14.72 -11.06
C PHE A 331 -11.31 -15.95 -10.75
N VAL A 332 -11.01 -16.68 -9.66
CA VAL A 332 -11.74 -17.89 -9.26
C VAL A 332 -12.77 -17.58 -8.18
N VAL A 333 -12.36 -16.85 -7.14
CA VAL A 333 -13.27 -16.49 -6.03
C VAL A 333 -14.14 -15.28 -6.41
N GLY A 334 -13.64 -14.38 -7.24
CA GLY A 334 -14.33 -13.15 -7.63
C GLY A 334 -14.30 -12.07 -6.55
N ILE A 335 -13.36 -12.15 -5.60
CA ILE A 335 -13.20 -11.18 -4.55
C ILE A 335 -12.49 -9.92 -5.07
N SER A 336 -12.91 -8.76 -4.61
CA SER A 336 -12.29 -7.47 -4.87
C SER A 336 -12.60 -6.50 -3.75
N GLY A 337 -11.70 -5.56 -3.49
CA GLY A 337 -11.83 -4.59 -2.40
C GLY A 337 -10.51 -3.90 -2.06
N GLU A 338 -10.43 -3.30 -0.88
CA GLU A 338 -9.18 -2.70 -0.36
C GLU A 338 -8.41 -3.72 0.50
N PHE A 339 -8.00 -4.81 -0.07
CA PHE A 339 -7.27 -5.88 0.61
C PHE A 339 -5.75 -5.64 0.71
N SER A 340 -5.25 -4.45 0.45
CA SER A 340 -3.79 -4.16 0.44
C SER A 340 -3.15 -4.11 1.83
N SER A 341 -3.95 -4.02 2.88
CA SER A 341 -3.50 -3.87 4.28
C SER A 341 -3.67 -5.19 5.07
N GLY A 342 -3.77 -5.12 6.41
CA GLY A 342 -3.98 -6.27 7.27
C GLY A 342 -5.44 -6.53 7.63
N LEU A 343 -5.68 -7.56 8.44
CA LEU A 343 -7.00 -8.06 8.81
C LEU A 343 -7.90 -7.02 9.48
N ILE A 344 -7.34 -6.09 10.26
CA ILE A 344 -8.11 -5.01 10.88
C ILE A 344 -8.79 -4.16 9.80
N ASN A 345 -8.05 -3.83 8.75
CA ASN A 345 -8.57 -3.07 7.62
C ASN A 345 -9.61 -3.87 6.82
N TRP A 346 -9.35 -5.16 6.60
CA TRP A 346 -10.27 -6.06 5.91
C TRP A 346 -11.61 -6.19 6.64
N LEU A 347 -11.57 -6.30 7.97
CA LEU A 347 -12.79 -6.32 8.77
C LEU A 347 -13.58 -5.02 8.61
N ALA A 348 -12.90 -3.89 8.67
CA ALA A 348 -13.55 -2.57 8.66
C ALA A 348 -14.08 -2.15 7.27
N LEU A 349 -13.31 -2.40 6.19
CA LEU A 349 -13.64 -1.90 4.85
C LEU A 349 -14.18 -2.96 3.89
N ASP A 350 -13.93 -4.25 4.17
CA ASP A 350 -14.29 -5.31 3.23
C ASP A 350 -15.27 -6.30 3.86
N TRP A 351 -14.88 -7.04 4.88
CA TRP A 351 -15.68 -8.18 5.35
C TRP A 351 -16.97 -7.77 6.02
N ILE A 352 -16.94 -6.86 7.01
CA ILE A 352 -18.14 -6.45 7.74
C ILE A 352 -19.13 -5.72 6.82
N PRO A 353 -18.74 -4.69 6.06
CA PRO A 353 -19.66 -4.00 5.15
C PRO A 353 -20.25 -4.91 4.07
N MET A 354 -19.46 -5.85 3.56
CA MET A 354 -19.85 -6.74 2.45
C MET A 354 -20.57 -8.02 2.92
N ALA A 355 -20.57 -8.34 4.22
CA ALA A 355 -21.03 -9.62 4.75
C ALA A 355 -22.43 -10.01 4.30
N LYS A 356 -23.37 -9.06 4.25
CA LYS A 356 -24.78 -9.37 3.94
C LYS A 356 -24.96 -9.95 2.54
N ASN A 357 -24.31 -9.40 1.53
CA ASN A 357 -24.53 -9.77 0.12
C ASN A 357 -23.39 -10.60 -0.47
N HIS A 358 -22.21 -10.64 0.17
CA HIS A 358 -21.00 -11.26 -0.38
C HIS A 358 -20.36 -12.31 0.54
N MET A 359 -21.09 -12.81 1.55
CA MET A 359 -20.58 -13.80 2.52
C MET A 359 -19.97 -15.04 1.83
N GLY A 360 -20.58 -15.52 0.74
CA GLY A 360 -20.05 -16.65 -0.02
C GLY A 360 -18.66 -16.42 -0.58
N GLN A 361 -18.40 -15.22 -1.13
CA GLN A 361 -17.07 -14.83 -1.63
C GLN A 361 -16.05 -14.67 -0.49
N ILE A 362 -16.46 -14.10 0.65
CA ILE A 362 -15.61 -13.95 1.84
C ILE A 362 -15.20 -15.32 2.38
N LEU A 363 -16.13 -16.25 2.50
CA LEU A 363 -15.82 -17.61 2.96
C LEU A 363 -14.92 -18.38 1.99
N ALA A 364 -15.14 -18.21 0.69
CA ALA A 364 -14.27 -18.80 -0.34
C ALA A 364 -12.86 -18.19 -0.30
N GLN A 365 -12.73 -16.87 -0.12
CA GLN A 365 -11.46 -16.17 0.10
C GLN A 365 -10.70 -16.76 1.29
N ILE A 366 -11.36 -16.89 2.44
CA ILE A 366 -10.74 -17.46 3.64
C ILE A 366 -10.29 -18.90 3.38
N ALA A 367 -11.12 -19.73 2.72
CA ALA A 367 -10.79 -21.12 2.43
C ALA A 367 -9.56 -21.23 1.51
N VAL A 368 -9.51 -20.45 0.43
CA VAL A 368 -8.35 -20.41 -0.49
C VAL A 368 -7.11 -19.88 0.25
N GLY A 369 -7.25 -18.81 1.02
CA GLY A 369 -6.16 -18.27 1.84
C GLY A 369 -5.57 -19.29 2.81
N LEU A 370 -6.40 -20.08 3.50
CA LEU A 370 -5.95 -21.14 4.41
C LEU A 370 -5.24 -22.28 3.67
N ILE A 371 -5.70 -22.65 2.46
CA ILE A 371 -4.99 -23.61 1.61
C ILE A 371 -3.59 -23.09 1.29
N PHE A 372 -3.47 -21.82 0.93
CA PHE A 372 -2.17 -21.20 0.66
C PHE A 372 -1.30 -21.08 1.92
N THR A 373 -1.88 -20.81 3.09
CA THR A 373 -1.16 -20.89 4.38
C THR A 373 -0.52 -22.25 4.57
N ALA A 374 -1.25 -23.33 4.29
CA ALA A 374 -0.71 -24.69 4.34
C ALA A 374 0.38 -24.92 3.28
N LEU A 375 0.23 -24.39 2.08
CA LEU A 375 1.26 -24.47 1.03
C LEU A 375 2.55 -23.74 1.46
N TRP A 376 2.47 -22.52 2.02
CA TRP A 376 3.64 -21.84 2.58
C TRP A 376 4.31 -22.67 3.68
N PHE A 377 3.53 -23.21 4.61
CA PHE A 377 4.05 -24.08 5.65
C PHE A 377 4.81 -25.30 5.09
N LEU A 378 4.20 -26.01 4.15
CA LEU A 378 4.78 -27.22 3.58
C LEU A 378 6.04 -26.93 2.76
N ILE A 379 5.97 -25.95 1.86
CA ILE A 379 7.08 -25.61 0.95
C ILE A 379 8.25 -25.05 1.74
N PHE A 380 8.02 -24.11 2.68
CA PHE A 380 9.08 -23.56 3.51
C PHE A 380 9.70 -24.65 4.41
N SER A 381 8.87 -25.47 5.07
CA SER A 381 9.39 -26.57 5.91
C SER A 381 10.22 -27.57 5.10
N PHE A 382 9.78 -27.90 3.89
CA PHE A 382 10.53 -28.76 2.98
C PHE A 382 11.87 -28.15 2.59
N CYS A 383 11.86 -26.89 2.12
CA CYS A 383 13.08 -26.20 1.72
C CYS A 383 14.07 -26.04 2.87
N ILE A 384 13.60 -25.63 4.05
CA ILE A 384 14.43 -25.46 5.25
C ILE A 384 15.14 -26.75 5.62
N LYS A 385 14.42 -27.88 5.62
CA LYS A 385 14.99 -29.20 5.95
C LYS A 385 15.92 -29.71 4.85
N LYS A 386 15.49 -29.61 3.58
CA LYS A 386 16.23 -30.17 2.44
C LYS A 386 17.57 -29.48 2.20
N PHE A 387 17.63 -28.17 2.38
CA PHE A 387 18.81 -27.35 2.13
C PHE A 387 19.55 -26.94 3.41
N ASP A 388 19.14 -27.49 4.56
CA ASP A 388 19.69 -27.22 5.91
C ASP A 388 19.84 -25.70 6.18
N LEU A 389 18.78 -24.93 5.91
CA LEU A 389 18.82 -23.48 6.05
C LEU A 389 18.91 -23.07 7.52
N LYS A 390 19.75 -22.10 7.81
CA LYS A 390 19.97 -21.55 9.15
C LYS A 390 18.91 -20.47 9.49
N THR A 391 17.66 -20.89 9.46
CA THR A 391 16.52 -20.06 9.87
C THR A 391 16.43 -19.97 11.39
N PRO A 392 15.64 -19.04 11.99
CA PRO A 392 15.52 -18.90 13.43
C PRO A 392 15.29 -20.23 14.15
N GLY A 393 16.14 -20.54 15.15
CA GLY A 393 16.14 -21.80 15.89
C GLY A 393 16.88 -22.95 15.23
N ARG A 394 17.57 -22.73 14.11
CA ARG A 394 18.46 -23.69 13.43
C ARG A 394 19.92 -23.23 13.38
N GLU A 395 20.23 -22.10 13.98
CA GLU A 395 21.58 -21.58 14.15
C GLU A 395 22.46 -22.60 14.94
N ASP A 396 23.77 -22.46 14.85
CA ASP A 396 24.69 -23.27 15.62
C ASP A 396 24.55 -22.98 17.16
N ASP A 397 24.89 -23.93 18.00
CA ASP A 397 24.46 -23.98 19.44
C ASP A 397 24.94 -22.80 20.29
N GLU A 398 25.89 -21.99 19.80
CA GLU A 398 26.43 -20.80 20.49
C GLU A 398 25.67 -19.50 20.14
N GLU A 399 24.75 -19.50 19.15
CA GLU A 399 23.98 -18.33 18.74
C GLU A 399 22.54 -18.37 19.26
N GLU A 400 22.08 -17.25 19.85
CA GLU A 400 20.68 -17.08 20.22
C GLU A 400 19.80 -16.89 18.95
N ALA A 401 18.58 -17.46 18.96
CA ALA A 401 17.65 -17.24 17.89
C ALA A 401 17.24 -15.76 17.83
N LYS A 402 17.62 -15.06 16.76
CA LYS A 402 17.38 -13.62 16.58
C LYS A 402 16.49 -13.34 15.36
N LEU A 403 15.67 -12.30 15.50
CA LEU A 403 15.09 -11.64 14.34
C LEU A 403 16.18 -10.80 13.70
N MET A 404 16.58 -11.13 12.46
CA MET A 404 17.55 -10.34 11.71
C MET A 404 16.96 -8.97 11.40
N SER A 405 17.42 -7.96 12.13
CA SER A 405 17.11 -6.58 11.79
C SER A 405 18.07 -6.06 10.71
N LYS A 406 17.65 -5.03 10.00
CA LYS A 406 18.49 -4.33 9.03
C LYS A 406 19.79 -3.78 9.66
N LYS A 407 19.78 -3.50 10.96
CA LYS A 407 20.96 -3.03 11.71
C LYS A 407 21.95 -4.17 11.92
N ASP A 408 21.45 -5.37 12.20
CA ASP A 408 22.25 -6.57 12.43
C ASP A 408 22.93 -7.05 11.14
N TYR A 409 22.21 -7.02 10.00
CA TYR A 409 22.78 -7.31 8.68
C TYR A 409 23.90 -6.33 8.30
N LYS A 410 23.75 -5.04 8.61
CA LYS A 410 24.80 -4.05 8.34
C LYS A 410 26.03 -4.26 9.22
N ALA A 411 25.84 -4.65 10.47
CA ALA A 411 26.93 -4.94 11.37
C ALA A 411 27.70 -6.21 10.94
N ALA A 412 26.97 -7.26 10.53
CA ALA A 412 27.57 -8.48 10.02
C ALA A 412 28.36 -8.24 8.71
N LYS A 413 27.80 -7.46 7.78
CA LYS A 413 28.47 -7.13 6.51
C LYS A 413 29.70 -6.24 6.69
N ALA A 414 29.65 -5.28 7.63
CA ALA A 414 30.80 -4.46 7.96
C ALA A 414 31.94 -5.29 8.61
N ALA A 415 31.57 -6.30 9.41
CA ALA A 415 32.55 -7.22 9.99
C ALA A 415 33.20 -8.15 8.96
N GLU A 416 32.47 -8.56 7.92
CA GLU A 416 33.04 -9.33 6.79
C GLU A 416 33.98 -8.48 5.90
N GLU A 417 33.66 -7.19 5.70
CA GLU A 417 34.49 -6.26 4.92
C GLU A 417 35.78 -5.85 5.68
N ASP A 418 35.79 -5.88 7.01
CA ASP A 418 37.00 -5.61 7.84
C ASP A 418 37.91 -6.83 7.96
N THR A 419 37.45 -8.03 7.61
CA THR A 419 38.23 -9.30 7.69
C THR A 419 38.74 -9.77 6.32
N SER A 420 38.41 -9.09 5.23
CA SER A 420 38.87 -9.34 3.86
C SER A 420 39.88 -8.28 3.42
#